data_95203e779610a7d61834c63ce81b0003
#
_entry.id   95203e779610a7d61834c63ce81b0003
#
_cell.length_a   1.000
_cell.length_b   1.000
_cell.length_c   1.000
_cell.angle_alpha   90.00
_cell.angle_beta   90.00
_cell.angle_gamma   90.00
#
_symmetry.space_group_name_H-M   'P 1'
#
loop_
_entity.id
_entity.type
_entity.pdbx_description
1 polymer ?
#
loop_
_entity_poly.entity_id
_entity_poly.type
_entity_poly.pdbx_seq_one_letter_code
_entity_poly.pdbx_strand_id
1 'polypeptide(L)'
;MAALVLNEEQQMLKDAAKRFMGESAPVSQLRALRDNRDETGFSRELWQSMVEMGFVGTLIPEALGGAQFGYVGMGQVSEQVGRNLSASPLISTAVGGVAALLLAGSSEQQQALLPQVADGSLLLALAVDEAPRHAPNRVATRLQATDGGYLLNGRKTFVVDGHVADKLIVSARSEGAEGDQAGISLLLVDRTAPGVSVERTIMADSRNAAIVSFDGVKVAANDLLGAAGQAWSALELTLDVVNAQLAGELLGMSLEVFERTVAYLQERKQFGVALSTFQALQHRCGWSEVVVYFWLTSAPADFKSGKSIKNAQITRL
;
A
#
# COMPACT_ATOMS: atom_id res chain seq x y z
N MET A 1 -4.70 17.97 19.96
CA MET A 1 -5.73 16.90 19.94
C MET A 1 -5.99 16.63 18.47
N ALA A 2 -5.78 15.40 18.01
CA ALA A 2 -6.17 15.04 16.65
C ALA A 2 -7.70 15.10 16.58
N ALA A 3 -8.22 15.79 15.57
CA ALA A 3 -9.66 15.88 15.38
C ALA A 3 -10.19 14.50 14.96
N LEU A 4 -11.21 14.01 15.67
CA LEU A 4 -11.96 12.81 15.28
C LEU A 4 -12.83 13.03 14.03
N VAL A 5 -12.93 14.28 13.60
CA VAL A 5 -13.74 14.72 12.46
C VAL A 5 -12.81 15.17 11.36
N LEU A 6 -13.11 14.78 10.12
CA LEU A 6 -12.40 15.24 8.94
C LEU A 6 -12.53 16.77 8.81
N ASN A 7 -11.47 17.42 8.38
CA ASN A 7 -11.56 18.81 7.96
C ASN A 7 -12.27 18.91 6.59
N GLU A 8 -12.56 20.13 6.14
CA GLU A 8 -13.28 20.37 4.88
C GLU A 8 -12.54 19.77 3.68
N GLU A 9 -11.23 19.94 3.60
CA GLU A 9 -10.40 19.42 2.50
C GLU A 9 -10.39 17.89 2.46
N GLN A 10 -10.25 17.24 3.64
CA GLN A 10 -10.31 15.78 3.76
C GLN A 10 -11.69 15.24 3.40
N GLN A 11 -12.76 15.96 3.75
CA GLN A 11 -14.12 15.58 3.36
C GLN A 11 -14.32 15.72 1.85
N MET A 12 -13.85 16.81 1.25
CA MET A 12 -13.89 17.01 -0.20
C MET A 12 -13.12 15.90 -0.94
N LEU A 13 -11.93 15.55 -0.44
CA LEU A 13 -11.15 14.44 -1.00
C LEU A 13 -11.90 13.11 -0.92
N LYS A 14 -12.54 12.80 0.23
CA LYS A 14 -13.36 11.62 0.41
C LYS A 14 -14.51 11.57 -0.58
N ASP A 15 -15.25 12.66 -0.74
CA ASP A 15 -16.40 12.74 -1.63
C ASP A 15 -15.99 12.64 -3.11
N ALA A 16 -14.86 13.25 -3.47
CA ALA A 16 -14.27 13.12 -4.81
C ALA A 16 -13.84 11.66 -5.08
N ALA A 17 -13.13 11.02 -4.15
CA ALA A 17 -12.71 9.63 -4.27
C ALA A 17 -13.90 8.67 -4.35
N LYS A 18 -14.94 8.88 -3.53
CA LYS A 18 -16.17 8.08 -3.55
C LYS A 18 -16.85 8.11 -4.91
N ARG A 19 -17.03 9.31 -5.47
CA ARG A 19 -17.66 9.48 -6.80
C ARG A 19 -16.80 8.83 -7.87
N PHE A 20 -15.53 9.20 -7.92
CA PHE A 20 -14.61 8.71 -8.93
C PHE A 20 -14.50 7.18 -8.94
N MET A 21 -14.25 6.54 -7.78
CA MET A 21 -14.12 5.09 -7.70
C MET A 21 -15.44 4.37 -8.04
N GLY A 22 -16.57 4.92 -7.62
CA GLY A 22 -17.89 4.37 -7.94
C GLY A 22 -18.19 4.37 -9.44
N GLU A 23 -17.79 5.42 -10.16
CA GLU A 23 -18.04 5.59 -11.59
C GLU A 23 -16.99 4.89 -12.46
N SER A 24 -15.69 5.03 -12.10
CA SER A 24 -14.57 4.64 -12.96
C SER A 24 -13.98 3.28 -12.63
N ALA A 25 -14.17 2.76 -11.41
CA ALA A 25 -13.59 1.50 -10.97
C ALA A 25 -14.63 0.51 -10.38
N PRO A 26 -15.72 0.20 -11.10
CA PRO A 26 -16.70 -0.76 -10.60
C PRO A 26 -16.09 -2.16 -10.46
N VAL A 27 -16.64 -2.99 -9.55
CA VAL A 27 -16.18 -4.37 -9.31
C VAL A 27 -16.11 -5.22 -10.58
N SER A 28 -16.93 -4.91 -11.58
CA SER A 28 -16.90 -5.57 -12.91
C SER A 28 -15.55 -5.38 -13.61
N GLN A 29 -14.83 -4.28 -13.37
CA GLN A 29 -13.51 -4.05 -13.94
C GLN A 29 -12.48 -5.05 -13.34
N LEU A 30 -12.43 -5.23 -12.02
CA LEU A 30 -11.58 -6.25 -11.40
C LEU A 30 -11.89 -7.65 -11.93
N ARG A 31 -13.20 -7.98 -12.09
CA ARG A 31 -13.61 -9.26 -12.66
C ARG A 31 -13.13 -9.43 -14.10
N ALA A 32 -13.24 -8.39 -14.92
CA ALA A 32 -12.75 -8.43 -16.30
C ALA A 32 -11.24 -8.64 -16.38
N LEU A 33 -10.45 -7.94 -15.54
CA LEU A 33 -8.99 -8.12 -15.43
C LEU A 33 -8.64 -9.57 -15.05
N ARG A 34 -9.33 -10.15 -14.06
CA ARG A 34 -9.16 -11.53 -13.64
C ARG A 34 -9.52 -12.53 -14.74
N ASP A 35 -10.71 -12.39 -15.30
CA ASP A 35 -11.28 -13.36 -16.25
C ASP A 35 -10.52 -13.36 -17.57
N ASN A 36 -10.02 -12.21 -18.00
CA ASN A 36 -9.17 -12.05 -19.18
C ASN A 36 -7.68 -12.34 -18.90
N ARG A 37 -7.31 -12.64 -17.64
CA ARG A 37 -5.92 -12.85 -17.22
C ARG A 37 -5.01 -11.70 -17.66
N ASP A 38 -5.48 -10.47 -17.46
CA ASP A 38 -4.74 -9.27 -17.84
C ASP A 38 -3.30 -9.32 -17.31
N GLU A 39 -2.33 -8.99 -18.18
CA GLU A 39 -0.90 -9.12 -17.83
C GLU A 39 -0.44 -8.13 -16.77
N THR A 40 -1.05 -6.95 -16.71
CA THR A 40 -0.73 -5.93 -15.70
C THR A 40 -1.51 -6.15 -14.40
N GLY A 41 -2.74 -6.68 -14.50
CA GLY A 41 -3.66 -6.90 -13.38
C GLY A 41 -4.30 -5.61 -12.85
N PHE A 42 -4.16 -4.49 -13.55
CA PHE A 42 -4.86 -3.23 -13.31
C PHE A 42 -5.01 -2.44 -14.61
N SER A 43 -5.99 -1.51 -14.69
CA SER A 43 -6.14 -0.62 -15.84
C SER A 43 -5.19 0.56 -15.75
N ARG A 44 -4.36 0.75 -16.80
CA ARG A 44 -3.46 1.91 -16.89
C ARG A 44 -4.24 3.20 -17.09
N GLU A 45 -5.40 3.16 -17.75
CA GLU A 45 -6.29 4.30 -17.90
C GLU A 45 -6.87 4.72 -16.55
N LEU A 46 -7.31 3.75 -15.73
CA LEU A 46 -7.75 4.04 -14.36
C LEU A 46 -6.62 4.64 -13.53
N TRP A 47 -5.41 4.07 -13.61
CA TRP A 47 -4.24 4.59 -12.90
C TRP A 47 -3.95 6.04 -13.28
N GLN A 48 -3.93 6.34 -14.58
CA GLN A 48 -3.72 7.71 -15.06
C GLN A 48 -4.81 8.68 -14.59
N SER A 49 -6.07 8.24 -14.60
CA SER A 49 -7.17 9.04 -14.07
C SER A 49 -7.05 9.26 -12.54
N MET A 50 -6.54 8.29 -11.78
CA MET A 50 -6.22 8.45 -10.35
C MET A 50 -5.10 9.48 -10.13
N VAL A 51 -4.11 9.53 -11.02
CA VAL A 51 -3.06 10.56 -11.03
C VAL A 51 -3.67 11.94 -11.27
N GLU A 52 -4.48 12.10 -12.29
CA GLU A 52 -5.15 13.37 -12.63
C GLU A 52 -6.05 13.89 -11.50
N MET A 53 -6.65 12.98 -10.74
CA MET A 53 -7.41 13.30 -9.53
C MET A 53 -6.54 13.65 -8.31
N GLY A 54 -5.22 13.51 -8.42
CA GLY A 54 -4.26 13.79 -7.34
C GLY A 54 -4.17 12.70 -6.26
N PHE A 55 -4.85 11.55 -6.43
CA PHE A 55 -4.88 10.48 -5.42
C PHE A 55 -3.52 9.84 -5.21
N VAL A 56 -2.74 9.69 -6.28
CA VAL A 56 -1.40 9.10 -6.24
C VAL A 56 -0.41 10.01 -5.51
N GLY A 57 -0.56 11.33 -5.66
CA GLY A 57 0.29 12.34 -5.01
C GLY A 57 -0.10 12.71 -3.57
N THR A 58 -1.11 12.05 -2.98
CA THR A 58 -1.68 12.42 -1.68
C THR A 58 -0.66 12.47 -0.53
N LEU A 59 0.36 11.61 -0.52
CA LEU A 59 1.43 11.60 0.48
C LEU A 59 2.66 12.39 0.06
N ILE A 60 2.79 12.77 -1.20
CA ILE A 60 3.96 13.44 -1.74
C ILE A 60 3.89 14.94 -1.41
N PRO A 61 4.98 15.57 -0.93
CA PRO A 61 5.04 17.01 -0.72
C PRO A 61 4.72 17.82 -1.98
N GLU A 62 4.06 18.97 -1.82
CA GLU A 62 3.74 19.87 -2.93
C GLU A 62 4.99 20.29 -3.73
N ALA A 63 6.11 20.55 -3.04
CA ALA A 63 7.39 20.89 -3.66
C ALA A 63 7.93 19.80 -4.60
N LEU A 64 7.42 18.58 -4.49
CA LEU A 64 7.80 17.43 -5.30
C LEU A 64 6.64 16.94 -6.21
N GLY A 65 5.66 17.81 -6.47
CA GLY A 65 4.56 17.54 -7.38
C GLY A 65 3.37 16.81 -6.76
N GLY A 66 3.34 16.65 -5.44
CA GLY A 66 2.24 16.01 -4.72
C GLY A 66 1.16 16.96 -4.25
N ALA A 67 0.18 16.41 -3.54
CA ALA A 67 -0.95 17.14 -2.97
C ALA A 67 -0.89 17.31 -1.44
N GLN A 68 0.02 16.62 -0.78
CA GLN A 68 0.34 16.70 0.66
C GLN A 68 -0.86 16.63 1.63
N PHE A 69 -1.91 15.87 1.30
CA PHE A 69 -3.06 15.65 2.19
C PHE A 69 -2.73 14.78 3.43
N GLY A 70 -1.56 14.12 3.41
CA GLY A 70 -1.09 13.28 4.50
C GLY A 70 -1.84 11.96 4.65
N TYR A 71 -1.51 11.24 5.73
CA TYR A 71 -2.00 9.86 5.94
C TYR A 71 -3.52 9.77 6.14
N VAL A 72 -4.14 10.78 6.74
CA VAL A 72 -5.61 10.82 6.92
C VAL A 72 -6.29 10.98 5.55
N GLY A 73 -5.77 11.85 4.69
CA GLY A 73 -6.25 12.04 3.34
C GLY A 73 -6.13 10.74 2.51
N MET A 74 -4.95 10.11 2.54
CA MET A 74 -4.74 8.82 1.86
C MET A 74 -5.69 7.74 2.38
N GLY A 75 -6.00 7.72 3.69
CA GLY A 75 -6.96 6.79 4.27
C GLY A 75 -8.38 6.95 3.71
N GLN A 76 -8.77 8.20 3.35
CA GLN A 76 -10.06 8.43 2.68
C GLN A 76 -10.07 7.86 1.27
N VAL A 77 -8.98 7.98 0.53
CA VAL A 77 -8.83 7.37 -0.80
C VAL A 77 -8.82 5.84 -0.69
N SER A 78 -8.03 5.28 0.24
CA SER A 78 -7.93 3.83 0.48
C SER A 78 -9.28 3.21 0.83
N GLU A 79 -10.11 3.88 1.65
CA GLU A 79 -11.48 3.45 1.95
C GLU A 79 -12.31 3.27 0.68
N GLN A 80 -12.24 4.22 -0.26
CA GLN A 80 -13.02 4.13 -1.50
C GLN A 80 -12.46 3.10 -2.49
N VAL A 81 -11.15 2.91 -2.53
CA VAL A 81 -10.51 1.80 -3.24
C VAL A 81 -11.04 0.46 -2.72
N GLY A 82 -11.13 0.31 -1.39
CA GLY A 82 -11.68 -0.88 -0.76
C GLY A 82 -13.14 -1.13 -1.08
N ARG A 83 -14.00 -0.10 -1.02
CA ARG A 83 -15.43 -0.21 -1.36
C ARG A 83 -15.67 -0.78 -2.76
N ASN A 84 -14.84 -0.40 -3.71
CA ASN A 84 -15.00 -0.76 -5.11
C ASN A 84 -14.09 -1.92 -5.53
N LEU A 85 -13.24 -2.46 -4.64
CA LEU A 85 -12.22 -3.46 -4.96
C LEU A 85 -11.36 -3.01 -6.15
N SER A 86 -11.00 -1.73 -6.20
CA SER A 86 -10.30 -1.13 -7.33
C SER A 86 -8.89 -1.70 -7.44
N ALA A 87 -8.59 -2.40 -8.53
CA ALA A 87 -7.27 -2.92 -8.81
C ALA A 87 -6.35 -1.78 -9.28
N SER A 88 -5.36 -1.43 -8.46
CA SER A 88 -4.37 -0.40 -8.78
C SER A 88 -3.12 -0.58 -7.92
N PRO A 89 -1.95 -0.10 -8.36
CA PRO A 89 -0.71 -0.11 -7.57
C PRO A 89 -0.68 1.02 -6.51
N LEU A 90 -1.83 1.47 -5.98
CA LEU A 90 -1.90 2.57 -5.02
C LEU A 90 -1.12 2.24 -3.74
N ILE A 91 -1.38 1.07 -3.15
CA ILE A 91 -0.73 0.67 -1.89
C ILE A 91 0.75 0.41 -2.07
N SER A 92 1.15 -0.27 -3.13
CA SER A 92 2.56 -0.58 -3.39
C SER A 92 3.37 0.66 -3.74
N THR A 93 2.86 1.50 -4.64
CA THR A 93 3.57 2.66 -5.18
C THR A 93 3.33 3.93 -4.38
N ALA A 94 2.08 4.41 -4.32
CA ALA A 94 1.76 5.72 -3.74
C ALA A 94 1.80 5.73 -2.19
N VAL A 95 1.73 4.55 -1.57
CA VAL A 95 1.86 4.43 -0.12
C VAL A 95 3.23 3.88 0.25
N GLY A 96 3.51 2.61 -0.05
CA GLY A 96 4.73 1.94 0.41
C GLY A 96 5.99 2.51 -0.21
N GLY A 97 6.00 2.70 -1.53
CA GLY A 97 7.12 3.30 -2.26
C GLY A 97 7.41 4.73 -1.83
N VAL A 98 6.37 5.55 -1.76
CA VAL A 98 6.48 6.96 -1.30
C VAL A 98 6.96 7.03 0.14
N ALA A 99 6.38 6.25 1.06
CA ALA A 99 6.79 6.24 2.46
C ALA A 99 8.28 5.84 2.62
N ALA A 100 8.73 4.80 1.91
CA ALA A 100 10.13 4.39 1.96
C ALA A 100 11.08 5.48 1.45
N LEU A 101 10.74 6.16 0.36
CA LEU A 101 11.54 7.28 -0.17
C LEU A 101 11.55 8.48 0.76
N LEU A 102 10.43 8.84 1.37
CA LEU A 102 10.35 9.96 2.32
C LEU A 102 11.10 9.67 3.61
N LEU A 103 11.13 8.40 4.08
CA LEU A 103 11.73 8.01 5.36
C LEU A 103 13.22 7.67 5.26
N ALA A 104 13.67 7.15 4.13
CA ALA A 104 15.04 6.65 3.96
C ALA A 104 15.77 7.22 2.73
N GLY A 105 15.07 7.78 1.75
CA GLY A 105 15.70 8.34 0.54
C GLY A 105 16.45 9.62 0.81
N SER A 106 17.57 9.83 0.11
CA SER A 106 18.26 11.12 0.10
C SER A 106 17.42 12.20 -0.58
N SER A 107 17.77 13.47 -0.35
CA SER A 107 17.09 14.58 -1.03
C SER A 107 17.14 14.46 -2.55
N GLU A 108 18.26 14.00 -3.09
CA GLU A 108 18.45 13.78 -4.53
C GLU A 108 17.54 12.65 -5.04
N GLN A 109 17.43 11.54 -4.30
CA GLN A 109 16.54 10.44 -4.63
C GLN A 109 15.06 10.86 -4.58
N GLN A 110 14.69 11.61 -3.55
CA GLN A 110 13.32 12.16 -3.42
C GLN A 110 12.99 13.11 -4.58
N GLN A 111 13.88 14.04 -4.92
CA GLN A 111 13.70 14.97 -6.03
C GLN A 111 13.66 14.29 -7.39
N ALA A 112 14.38 13.20 -7.56
CA ALA A 112 14.43 12.46 -8.81
C ALA A 112 13.21 11.54 -9.00
N LEU A 113 12.71 10.91 -7.93
CA LEU A 113 11.74 9.80 -8.04
C LEU A 113 10.31 10.20 -7.67
N LEU A 114 10.11 11.04 -6.64
CA LEU A 114 8.76 11.36 -6.18
C LEU A 114 7.92 12.12 -7.22
N PRO A 115 8.46 13.05 -8.04
CA PRO A 115 7.69 13.63 -9.15
C PRO A 115 7.21 12.60 -10.17
N GLN A 116 8.03 11.58 -10.47
CA GLN A 116 7.66 10.50 -11.40
C GLN A 116 6.60 9.57 -10.79
N VAL A 117 6.58 9.40 -9.47
CA VAL A 117 5.48 8.69 -8.80
C VAL A 117 4.21 9.54 -8.85
N ALA A 118 4.33 10.85 -8.61
CA ALA A 118 3.18 11.77 -8.61
C ALA A 118 2.48 11.85 -9.97
N ASP A 119 3.24 11.82 -11.07
CA ASP A 119 2.72 11.82 -12.44
C ASP A 119 2.35 10.41 -12.96
N GLY A 120 2.57 9.37 -12.14
CA GLY A 120 2.22 7.98 -12.44
C GLY A 120 3.15 7.26 -13.40
N SER A 121 4.25 7.87 -13.83
CA SER A 121 5.22 7.28 -14.76
C SER A 121 6.16 6.27 -14.10
N LEU A 122 6.30 6.29 -12.76
CA LEU A 122 7.14 5.38 -12.00
C LEU A 122 6.31 4.55 -11.03
N LEU A 123 6.36 3.24 -11.18
CA LEU A 123 5.75 2.28 -10.27
C LEU A 123 6.80 1.67 -9.35
N LEU A 124 6.49 1.62 -8.05
CA LEU A 124 7.36 1.09 -7.00
C LEU A 124 6.70 -0.10 -6.30
N ALA A 125 7.49 -1.07 -5.88
CA ALA A 125 7.02 -2.17 -5.04
C ALA A 125 8.02 -2.48 -3.91
N LEU A 126 7.48 -2.82 -2.72
CA LEU A 126 8.28 -3.23 -1.57
C LEU A 126 8.58 -4.74 -1.66
N ALA A 127 9.84 -5.10 -1.69
CA ALA A 127 10.32 -6.48 -1.70
C ALA A 127 10.96 -6.81 -0.33
N VAL A 128 10.13 -7.26 0.61
CA VAL A 128 10.49 -7.43 2.03
C VAL A 128 10.50 -8.88 2.46
N ASP A 129 9.39 -9.59 2.28
CA ASP A 129 9.22 -10.95 2.79
C ASP A 129 9.98 -12.00 1.97
N GLU A 130 10.45 -13.05 2.65
CA GLU A 130 11.20 -14.17 2.06
C GLU A 130 10.55 -15.54 2.31
N ALA A 131 9.54 -15.58 3.17
CA ALA A 131 8.82 -16.78 3.57
C ALA A 131 7.31 -16.54 3.53
N PRO A 132 6.48 -17.61 3.57
CA PRO A 132 5.01 -17.47 3.58
C PRO A 132 4.46 -16.69 4.76
N ARG A 133 5.21 -16.59 5.86
CA ARG A 133 4.84 -15.83 7.05
C ARG A 133 5.56 -14.49 7.02
N HIS A 134 4.81 -13.40 7.17
CA HIS A 134 5.37 -12.05 7.32
C HIS A 134 6.34 -11.98 8.51
N ALA A 135 7.59 -11.64 8.21
CA ALA A 135 8.66 -11.52 9.19
C ALA A 135 9.77 -10.59 8.64
N PRO A 136 9.53 -9.27 8.62
CA PRO A 136 10.38 -8.31 7.90
C PRO A 136 11.81 -8.19 8.42
N ASN A 137 12.09 -8.65 9.65
CA ASN A 137 13.46 -8.75 10.21
C ASN A 137 14.18 -10.05 9.81
N ARG A 138 13.46 -11.07 9.33
CA ARG A 138 14.06 -12.33 8.85
C ARG A 138 14.52 -12.19 7.42
N VAL A 139 15.67 -11.53 7.24
CA VAL A 139 16.23 -11.23 5.92
C VAL A 139 17.45 -12.11 5.68
N ALA A 140 17.33 -13.07 4.77
CA ALA A 140 18.40 -13.92 4.27
C ALA A 140 19.04 -13.37 2.98
N THR A 141 18.32 -12.54 2.21
CA THR A 141 18.85 -11.82 1.05
C THR A 141 20.09 -11.02 1.44
N ARG A 142 21.21 -11.22 0.76
CA ARG A 142 22.52 -10.67 1.12
C ARG A 142 22.91 -9.50 0.22
N LEU A 143 23.46 -8.47 0.86
CA LEU A 143 24.06 -7.31 0.25
C LEU A 143 25.56 -7.29 0.58
N GLN A 144 26.39 -7.59 -0.40
CA GLN A 144 27.84 -7.63 -0.25
C GLN A 144 28.47 -6.39 -0.86
N ALA A 145 29.27 -5.67 -0.08
CA ALA A 145 30.03 -4.52 -0.59
C ALA A 145 31.08 -4.97 -1.62
N THR A 146 31.25 -4.16 -2.67
CA THR A 146 32.23 -4.36 -3.74
C THR A 146 32.91 -3.02 -4.07
N ASP A 147 33.96 -3.05 -4.88
CA ASP A 147 34.60 -1.83 -5.39
C ASP A 147 33.61 -1.08 -6.31
N GLY A 148 33.00 -0.02 -5.79
CA GLY A 148 32.07 0.85 -6.51
C GLY A 148 30.58 0.60 -6.30
N GLY A 149 30.19 -0.25 -5.32
CA GLY A 149 28.78 -0.49 -4.99
C GLY A 149 28.55 -1.76 -4.22
N TYR A 150 27.49 -2.48 -4.59
CA TYR A 150 27.09 -3.71 -3.90
C TYR A 150 26.69 -4.81 -4.87
N LEU A 151 26.74 -6.04 -4.40
CA LEU A 151 26.22 -7.24 -5.06
C LEU A 151 25.07 -7.79 -4.24
N LEU A 152 23.90 -7.92 -4.88
CA LEU A 152 22.69 -8.42 -4.25
C LEU A 152 22.41 -9.85 -4.68
N ASN A 153 22.19 -10.74 -3.69
CA ASN A 153 21.82 -12.13 -3.90
C ASN A 153 20.72 -12.54 -2.93
N GLY A 154 19.69 -13.22 -3.42
CA GLY A 154 18.60 -13.72 -2.59
C GLY A 154 17.28 -13.83 -3.32
N ARG A 155 16.21 -13.96 -2.54
CA ARG A 155 14.86 -14.13 -3.09
C ARG A 155 13.83 -13.47 -2.17
N LYS A 156 12.88 -12.77 -2.77
CA LYS A 156 11.72 -12.19 -2.10
C LYS A 156 10.45 -12.85 -2.58
N THR A 157 9.51 -13.00 -1.67
CA THR A 157 8.18 -13.56 -1.95
C THR A 157 7.11 -12.53 -1.64
N PHE A 158 5.92 -12.72 -2.21
CA PHE A 158 4.78 -11.87 -1.93
C PHE A 158 5.04 -10.36 -2.16
N VAL A 159 5.81 -10.05 -3.21
CA VAL A 159 6.08 -8.66 -3.61
C VAL A 159 4.84 -8.15 -4.35
N VAL A 160 3.98 -7.43 -3.63
CA VAL A 160 2.73 -6.87 -4.20
C VAL A 160 3.08 -5.95 -5.35
N ASP A 161 2.42 -6.15 -6.51
CA ASP A 161 2.66 -5.45 -7.77
C ASP A 161 4.11 -5.53 -8.32
N GLY A 162 4.94 -6.40 -7.76
CA GLY A 162 6.34 -6.54 -8.15
C GLY A 162 6.56 -6.93 -9.62
N HIS A 163 5.56 -7.52 -10.27
CA HIS A 163 5.63 -7.89 -11.68
C HIS A 163 5.48 -6.69 -12.63
N VAL A 164 4.89 -5.58 -12.18
CA VAL A 164 4.66 -4.35 -12.97
C VAL A 164 5.46 -3.15 -12.48
N ALA A 165 6.08 -3.23 -11.30
CA ALA A 165 6.91 -2.16 -10.77
C ALA A 165 8.10 -1.88 -11.71
N ASP A 166 8.47 -0.61 -11.85
CA ASP A 166 9.68 -0.22 -12.56
C ASP A 166 10.90 -0.42 -11.67
N LYS A 167 10.77 -0.05 -10.38
CA LYS A 167 11.81 -0.26 -9.37
C LYS A 167 11.25 -0.99 -8.15
N LEU A 168 12.10 -1.83 -7.60
CA LEU A 168 11.85 -2.58 -6.37
C LEU A 168 12.61 -1.91 -5.22
N ILE A 169 11.95 -1.71 -4.08
CA ILE A 169 12.58 -1.32 -2.83
C ILE A 169 12.83 -2.60 -2.05
N VAL A 170 14.09 -3.04 -2.04
CA VAL A 170 14.47 -4.37 -1.55
C VAL A 170 15.12 -4.24 -0.17
N SER A 171 14.63 -5.02 0.81
CA SER A 171 15.35 -5.20 2.07
C SER A 171 16.43 -6.27 1.89
N ALA A 172 17.66 -5.97 2.30
CA ALA A 172 18.76 -6.91 2.23
C ALA A 172 19.66 -6.77 3.45
N ARG A 173 20.39 -7.83 3.78
CA ARG A 173 21.27 -7.87 4.94
C ARG A 173 22.71 -7.64 4.53
N SER A 174 23.29 -6.55 5.00
CA SER A 174 24.72 -6.23 4.83
C SER A 174 25.59 -6.84 5.90
N GLU A 175 25.07 -7.06 7.12
CA GLU A 175 25.78 -7.63 8.26
C GLU A 175 24.83 -8.29 9.26
N GLY A 176 25.36 -8.95 10.28
CA GLY A 176 24.58 -9.61 11.34
C GLY A 176 23.92 -10.93 10.91
N ALA A 177 23.12 -11.51 11.81
CA ALA A 177 22.41 -12.76 11.62
C ALA A 177 20.99 -12.54 11.11
N GLU A 178 20.40 -13.58 10.50
CA GLU A 178 18.99 -13.60 10.15
C GLU A 178 18.13 -13.40 11.41
N GLY A 179 17.21 -12.44 11.36
CA GLY A 179 16.36 -12.08 12.49
C GLY A 179 16.83 -10.87 13.29
N ASP A 180 18.07 -10.43 13.13
CA ASP A 180 18.54 -9.18 13.73
C ASP A 180 17.87 -7.99 13.02
N GLN A 181 17.54 -6.95 13.79
CA GLN A 181 17.05 -5.68 13.23
C GLN A 181 18.22 -4.84 12.68
N ALA A 182 19.37 -4.86 13.34
CA ALA A 182 20.59 -4.26 12.82
C ALA A 182 21.10 -5.03 11.59
N GLY A 183 21.80 -4.34 10.69
CA GLY A 183 22.38 -4.92 9.49
C GLY A 183 21.39 -5.01 8.31
N ILE A 184 20.16 -4.53 8.45
CA ILE A 184 19.20 -4.42 7.34
C ILE A 184 19.43 -3.13 6.59
N SER A 185 19.54 -3.24 5.27
CA SER A 185 19.64 -2.16 4.29
C SER A 185 18.40 -2.13 3.41
N LEU A 186 18.02 -0.96 2.94
CA LEU A 186 17.04 -0.79 1.87
C LEU A 186 17.73 -0.26 0.62
N LEU A 187 17.34 -0.76 -0.55
CA LEU A 187 17.95 -0.38 -1.82
C LEU A 187 16.93 -0.36 -2.95
N LEU A 188 17.16 0.52 -3.91
CA LEU A 188 16.43 0.60 -5.15
C LEU A 188 17.06 -0.36 -6.17
N VAL A 189 16.24 -1.19 -6.80
CA VAL A 189 16.68 -2.14 -7.84
C VAL A 189 15.75 -2.02 -9.03
N ASP A 190 16.29 -1.81 -10.21
CA ASP A 190 15.50 -1.88 -11.42
C ASP A 190 14.98 -3.31 -11.62
N ARG A 191 13.67 -3.47 -11.81
CA ARG A 191 13.07 -4.80 -12.02
C ARG A 191 13.66 -5.55 -13.21
N THR A 192 14.16 -4.81 -14.21
CA THR A 192 14.76 -5.36 -15.42
C THR A 192 16.29 -5.44 -15.36
N ALA A 193 16.91 -5.16 -14.20
CA ALA A 193 18.36 -5.24 -14.05
C ALA A 193 18.87 -6.67 -14.33
N PRO A 194 20.07 -6.82 -14.92
CA PRO A 194 20.69 -8.13 -15.11
C PRO A 194 20.79 -8.88 -13.79
N GLY A 195 20.34 -10.15 -13.77
CA GLY A 195 20.31 -10.99 -12.58
C GLY A 195 18.99 -10.90 -11.78
N VAL A 196 18.07 -10.03 -12.14
CA VAL A 196 16.73 -10.01 -11.58
C VAL A 196 15.80 -10.93 -12.37
N SER A 197 15.09 -11.81 -11.70
CA SER A 197 14.01 -12.60 -12.30
C SER A 197 12.72 -12.41 -11.50
N VAL A 198 11.60 -12.28 -12.20
CA VAL A 198 10.29 -12.00 -11.61
C VAL A 198 9.28 -13.04 -12.07
N GLU A 199 8.67 -13.73 -11.14
CA GLU A 199 7.59 -14.67 -11.37
C GLU A 199 6.29 -14.13 -10.77
N ARG A 200 5.30 -13.85 -11.63
CA ARG A 200 3.99 -13.33 -11.19
C ARG A 200 3.18 -14.42 -10.50
N THR A 201 2.52 -14.05 -9.40
CA THR A 201 1.56 -14.87 -8.69
C THR A 201 0.22 -14.15 -8.61
N ILE A 202 -0.84 -14.78 -9.10
CA ILE A 202 -2.21 -14.28 -8.94
C ILE A 202 -2.75 -14.81 -7.61
N MET A 203 -3.14 -13.90 -6.72
CA MET A 203 -3.64 -14.24 -5.38
C MET A 203 -5.13 -14.61 -5.40
N ALA A 204 -5.61 -15.19 -4.30
CA ALA A 204 -7.01 -15.62 -4.15
C ALA A 204 -8.02 -14.48 -4.30
N ASP A 205 -7.65 -13.26 -3.92
CA ASP A 205 -8.44 -12.03 -4.07
C ASP A 205 -8.36 -11.41 -5.47
N SER A 206 -7.71 -12.09 -6.41
CA SER A 206 -7.44 -11.64 -7.79
C SER A 206 -6.45 -10.49 -7.93
N ARG A 207 -5.77 -10.10 -6.85
CA ARG A 207 -4.63 -9.20 -6.89
C ARG A 207 -3.36 -9.94 -7.27
N ASN A 208 -2.30 -9.19 -7.52
CA ASN A 208 -1.05 -9.72 -8.00
C ASN A 208 0.06 -9.51 -6.99
N ALA A 209 0.88 -10.52 -6.85
CA ALA A 209 2.16 -10.45 -6.19
C ALA A 209 3.23 -11.06 -7.12
N ALA A 210 4.47 -11.01 -6.71
CA ALA A 210 5.56 -11.65 -7.41
C ALA A 210 6.52 -12.34 -6.46
N ILE A 211 7.17 -13.37 -6.97
CA ILE A 211 8.42 -13.88 -6.43
C ILE A 211 9.53 -13.20 -7.23
N VAL A 212 10.49 -12.60 -6.53
CA VAL A 212 11.62 -11.91 -7.16
C VAL A 212 12.91 -12.54 -6.68
N SER A 213 13.73 -13.00 -7.60
CA SER A 213 15.05 -13.56 -7.30
C SER A 213 16.16 -12.65 -7.82
N PHE A 214 17.23 -12.57 -7.06
CA PHE A 214 18.41 -11.75 -7.33
C PHE A 214 19.62 -12.68 -7.39
N ASP A 215 20.30 -12.71 -8.52
CA ASP A 215 21.50 -13.51 -8.78
C ASP A 215 22.62 -12.58 -9.26
N GLY A 216 23.50 -12.19 -8.35
CA GLY A 216 24.62 -11.32 -8.65
C GLY A 216 24.22 -9.94 -9.16
N VAL A 217 23.09 -9.39 -8.72
CA VAL A 217 22.62 -8.08 -9.18
C VAL A 217 23.54 -6.98 -8.66
N LYS A 218 24.08 -6.19 -9.56
CA LYS A 218 24.92 -5.03 -9.24
C LYS A 218 24.05 -3.85 -8.87
N VAL A 219 24.28 -3.29 -7.68
CA VAL A 219 23.58 -2.11 -7.15
C VAL A 219 24.58 -1.01 -6.89
N ALA A 220 24.33 0.17 -7.43
CA ALA A 220 25.21 1.31 -7.20
C ALA A 220 25.09 1.82 -5.75
N ALA A 221 26.13 2.46 -5.24
CA ALA A 221 26.11 3.03 -3.88
C ALA A 221 24.97 4.06 -3.72
N ASN A 222 24.65 4.81 -4.78
CA ASN A 222 23.59 5.81 -4.80
C ASN A 222 22.17 5.22 -4.83
N ASP A 223 22.02 3.92 -5.05
CA ASP A 223 20.72 3.24 -5.00
C ASP A 223 20.38 2.73 -3.59
N LEU A 224 21.29 2.92 -2.62
CA LEU A 224 21.01 2.64 -1.22
C LEU A 224 20.09 3.73 -0.64
N LEU A 225 19.04 3.31 0.05
CA LEU A 225 18.17 4.21 0.80
C LEU A 225 18.71 4.34 2.24
N GLY A 226 19.28 5.49 2.56
CA GLY A 226 19.97 5.73 3.83
C GLY A 226 21.36 5.06 3.91
N ALA A 227 21.78 4.68 5.10
CA ALA A 227 23.06 4.05 5.34
C ALA A 227 22.96 2.51 5.36
N ALA A 228 23.98 1.82 4.87
CA ALA A 228 24.06 0.37 4.89
C ALA A 228 23.89 -0.18 6.32
N GLY A 229 23.07 -1.20 6.49
CA GLY A 229 22.80 -1.86 7.77
C GLY A 229 21.93 -1.07 8.76
N GLN A 230 21.46 0.12 8.42
CA GLN A 230 20.74 1.01 9.34
C GLN A 230 19.27 1.30 8.94
N ALA A 231 18.71 0.55 8.01
CA ALA A 231 17.41 0.86 7.45
C ALA A 231 16.21 0.32 8.26
N TRP A 232 16.43 -0.44 9.35
CA TRP A 232 15.32 -1.09 10.07
C TRP A 232 14.22 -0.12 10.51
N SER A 233 14.56 0.99 11.15
CA SER A 233 13.58 1.96 11.64
C SER A 233 12.73 2.56 10.51
N ALA A 234 13.35 2.84 9.37
CA ALA A 234 12.63 3.35 8.21
C ALA A 234 11.72 2.28 7.57
N LEU A 235 12.19 1.03 7.52
CA LEU A 235 11.39 -0.10 7.05
C LEU A 235 10.18 -0.34 7.96
N GLU A 236 10.38 -0.38 9.28
CA GLU A 236 9.31 -0.56 10.27
C GLU A 236 8.23 0.53 10.11
N LEU A 237 8.64 1.80 10.04
CA LEU A 237 7.72 2.91 9.82
C LEU A 237 7.01 2.85 8.45
N THR A 238 7.72 2.43 7.40
CA THR A 238 7.11 2.22 6.07
C THR A 238 6.00 1.18 6.13
N LEU A 239 6.26 0.06 6.80
CA LEU A 239 5.28 -1.02 6.97
C LEU A 239 4.09 -0.58 7.83
N ASP A 240 4.32 0.24 8.87
CA ASP A 240 3.23 0.82 9.68
C ASP A 240 2.33 1.72 8.83
N VAL A 241 2.91 2.56 7.97
CA VAL A 241 2.15 3.39 7.01
C VAL A 241 1.32 2.52 6.07
N VAL A 242 1.93 1.47 5.49
CA VAL A 242 1.22 0.53 4.61
C VAL A 242 0.07 -0.15 5.35
N ASN A 243 0.32 -0.69 6.54
CA ASN A 243 -0.71 -1.36 7.36
C ASN A 243 -1.88 -0.45 7.68
N ALA A 244 -1.59 0.80 7.92
CA ALA A 244 -2.59 1.82 8.17
C ALA A 244 -3.53 2.04 6.99
N GLN A 245 -2.98 2.18 5.81
CA GLN A 245 -3.76 2.40 4.60
C GLN A 245 -4.51 1.12 4.20
N LEU A 246 -3.93 -0.05 4.42
CA LEU A 246 -4.63 -1.34 4.28
C LEU A 246 -5.82 -1.45 5.23
N ALA A 247 -5.69 -0.97 6.47
CA ALA A 247 -6.83 -0.92 7.40
C ALA A 247 -7.97 -0.02 6.87
N GLY A 248 -7.64 1.11 6.24
CA GLY A 248 -8.61 1.96 5.55
C GLY A 248 -9.30 1.23 4.39
N GLU A 249 -8.56 0.50 3.59
CA GLU A 249 -9.09 -0.30 2.50
C GLU A 249 -10.02 -1.42 2.99
N LEU A 250 -9.61 -2.17 4.02
CA LEU A 250 -10.42 -3.21 4.65
C LEU A 250 -11.70 -2.66 5.25
N LEU A 251 -11.66 -1.44 5.82
CA LEU A 251 -12.84 -0.73 6.29
C LEU A 251 -13.81 -0.45 5.14
N GLY A 252 -13.31 0.06 4.01
CA GLY A 252 -14.12 0.30 2.83
C GLY A 252 -14.83 -0.96 2.33
N MET A 253 -14.10 -2.09 2.25
CA MET A 253 -14.68 -3.40 1.92
C MET A 253 -15.79 -3.81 2.91
N SER A 254 -15.55 -3.64 4.20
CA SER A 254 -16.50 -4.00 5.25
C SER A 254 -17.79 -3.17 5.17
N LEU A 255 -17.66 -1.87 4.94
CA LEU A 255 -18.79 -0.96 4.74
C LEU A 255 -19.64 -1.38 3.54
N GLU A 256 -19.02 -1.64 2.41
CA GLU A 256 -19.73 -2.03 1.17
C GLU A 256 -20.44 -3.36 1.35
N VAL A 257 -19.81 -4.37 1.95
CA VAL A 257 -20.46 -5.67 2.23
C VAL A 257 -21.63 -5.49 3.18
N PHE A 258 -21.48 -4.66 4.22
CA PHE A 258 -22.55 -4.37 5.17
C PHE A 258 -23.74 -3.70 4.50
N GLU A 259 -23.53 -2.62 3.76
CA GLU A 259 -24.59 -1.87 3.06
C GLU A 259 -25.35 -2.76 2.06
N ARG A 260 -24.64 -3.56 1.25
CA ARG A 260 -25.24 -4.54 0.34
C ARG A 260 -26.05 -5.60 1.07
N THR A 261 -25.56 -6.07 2.21
CA THR A 261 -26.26 -7.06 3.02
C THR A 261 -27.56 -6.48 3.55
N VAL A 262 -27.55 -5.27 4.09
CA VAL A 262 -28.77 -4.60 4.60
C VAL A 262 -29.77 -4.39 3.48
N ALA A 263 -29.35 -3.89 2.32
CA ALA A 263 -30.22 -3.70 1.15
C ALA A 263 -30.85 -5.04 0.71
N TYR A 264 -30.04 -6.10 0.60
CA TYR A 264 -30.56 -7.42 0.26
C TYR A 264 -31.60 -7.93 1.26
N LEU A 265 -31.38 -7.77 2.57
CA LEU A 265 -32.33 -8.18 3.61
C LEU A 265 -33.65 -7.41 3.52
N GLN A 266 -33.61 -6.15 3.10
CA GLN A 266 -34.81 -5.33 2.92
C GLN A 266 -35.62 -5.74 1.69
N GLU A 267 -34.98 -6.14 0.61
CA GLU A 267 -35.62 -6.51 -0.64
C GLU A 267 -36.07 -7.99 -0.68
N ARG A 268 -35.25 -8.89 -0.13
CA ARG A 268 -35.49 -10.33 -0.23
C ARG A 268 -36.64 -10.77 0.68
N LYS A 269 -37.65 -11.38 0.09
CA LYS A 269 -38.82 -11.97 0.80
C LYS A 269 -38.67 -13.49 0.90
N GLN A 270 -38.92 -14.02 2.09
CA GLN A 270 -39.08 -15.43 2.40
C GLN A 270 -40.16 -15.57 3.49
N PHE A 271 -40.87 -16.70 3.49
CA PHE A 271 -41.98 -16.93 4.44
C PHE A 271 -43.03 -15.82 4.44
N GLY A 272 -43.25 -15.18 3.28
CA GLY A 272 -44.23 -14.12 3.09
C GLY A 272 -43.84 -12.72 3.56
N VAL A 273 -42.66 -12.54 4.13
CA VAL A 273 -42.16 -11.25 4.66
C VAL A 273 -40.73 -10.96 4.20
N ALA A 274 -40.29 -9.70 4.31
CA ALA A 274 -38.90 -9.33 4.05
C ALA A 274 -37.98 -9.95 5.11
N LEU A 275 -36.77 -10.38 4.69
CA LEU A 275 -35.79 -10.96 5.63
C LEU A 275 -35.39 -9.99 6.74
N SER A 276 -35.42 -8.68 6.50
CA SER A 276 -35.14 -7.63 7.48
C SER A 276 -36.13 -7.61 8.65
N THR A 277 -37.28 -8.29 8.58
CA THR A 277 -38.23 -8.38 9.70
C THR A 277 -37.84 -9.41 10.76
N PHE A 278 -36.89 -10.30 10.47
CA PHE A 278 -36.45 -11.31 11.42
C PHE A 278 -35.47 -10.73 12.43
N GLN A 279 -35.83 -10.73 13.72
CA GLN A 279 -35.00 -10.16 14.81
C GLN A 279 -33.58 -10.69 14.85
N ALA A 280 -33.37 -11.99 14.59
CA ALA A 280 -32.03 -12.58 14.55
C ALA A 280 -31.11 -11.90 13.54
N LEU A 281 -31.65 -11.47 12.39
CA LEU A 281 -30.88 -10.75 11.37
C LEU A 281 -30.70 -9.27 11.74
N GLN A 282 -31.74 -8.63 12.33
CA GLN A 282 -31.64 -7.26 12.84
C GLN A 282 -30.54 -7.13 13.90
N HIS A 283 -30.48 -8.05 14.86
CA HIS A 283 -29.45 -8.05 15.89
C HIS A 283 -28.05 -8.24 15.31
N ARG A 284 -27.89 -9.12 14.31
CA ARG A 284 -26.59 -9.31 13.64
C ARG A 284 -26.16 -8.07 12.86
N CYS A 285 -27.08 -7.41 12.17
CA CYS A 285 -26.78 -6.16 11.47
C CYS A 285 -26.38 -5.06 12.46
N GLY A 286 -27.11 -4.88 13.57
CA GLY A 286 -26.75 -3.92 14.60
C GLY A 286 -25.37 -4.19 15.23
N TRP A 287 -25.01 -5.45 15.48
CA TRP A 287 -23.66 -5.80 15.92
C TRP A 287 -22.60 -5.49 14.89
N SER A 288 -22.85 -5.81 13.61
CA SER A 288 -21.90 -5.53 12.52
C SER A 288 -21.69 -4.03 12.36
N GLU A 289 -22.74 -3.23 12.44
CA GLU A 289 -22.66 -1.77 12.41
C GLU A 289 -21.79 -1.24 13.56
N VAL A 290 -22.03 -1.68 14.80
CA VAL A 290 -21.24 -1.30 15.98
C VAL A 290 -19.75 -1.68 15.78
N VAL A 291 -19.45 -2.87 15.27
CA VAL A 291 -18.08 -3.31 15.04
C VAL A 291 -17.42 -2.43 13.98
N VAL A 292 -18.08 -2.16 12.85
CA VAL A 292 -17.54 -1.30 11.79
C VAL A 292 -17.31 0.12 12.33
N TYR A 293 -18.27 0.71 13.04
CA TYR A 293 -18.10 2.03 13.65
C TYR A 293 -17.06 2.03 14.78
N PHE A 294 -16.95 0.96 15.57
CA PHE A 294 -15.92 0.83 16.58
C PHE A 294 -14.53 0.84 15.96
N TRP A 295 -14.30 0.12 14.87
CA TRP A 295 -13.04 0.17 14.12
C TRP A 295 -12.78 1.55 13.50
N LEU A 296 -13.81 2.23 13.00
CA LEU A 296 -13.71 3.61 12.52
C LEU A 296 -13.26 4.59 13.61
N THR A 297 -13.73 4.36 14.86
CA THR A 297 -13.48 5.28 15.98
C THR A 297 -12.31 4.85 16.86
N SER A 298 -12.01 3.56 16.94
CA SER A 298 -10.95 2.97 17.76
C SER A 298 -9.64 2.72 17.02
N ALA A 299 -9.52 3.10 15.75
CA ALA A 299 -8.18 3.26 15.18
C ALA A 299 -7.36 4.06 16.20
N PRO A 300 -6.21 3.52 16.71
CA PRO A 300 -5.55 4.04 17.88
C PRO A 300 -5.46 5.56 17.83
N ALA A 301 -5.78 6.24 18.94
CA ALA A 301 -5.69 7.69 19.03
C ALA A 301 -4.31 8.18 18.60
N ASP A 302 -3.33 7.33 18.80
CA ASP A 302 -1.97 7.43 18.35
C ASP A 302 -1.83 7.43 16.82
N PHE A 303 -2.64 6.63 16.12
CA PHE A 303 -2.70 6.62 14.66
C PHE A 303 -3.35 7.90 14.11
N LYS A 304 -4.39 8.39 14.78
CA LYS A 304 -5.06 9.67 14.46
C LYS A 304 -4.21 10.88 14.83
N SER A 305 -3.28 10.75 15.79
CA SER A 305 -2.44 11.85 16.28
C SER A 305 -1.03 11.87 15.67
N GLY A 306 -0.63 10.88 14.88
CA GLY A 306 0.75 10.72 14.43
C GLY A 306 1.75 10.47 15.58
N LYS A 307 1.26 10.13 16.79
CA LYS A 307 2.08 10.05 18.00
C LYS A 307 2.44 8.64 18.47
N SER A 308 1.89 7.59 17.88
CA SER A 308 2.13 6.22 18.36
C SER A 308 3.28 5.50 17.70
N ILE A 309 3.97 6.11 16.80
CA ILE A 309 5.21 5.53 16.34
C ILE A 309 6.29 6.23 17.15
N LYS A 310 6.96 5.46 17.98
CA LYS A 310 8.08 5.91 18.83
C LYS A 310 8.96 6.89 18.06
N ASN A 311 8.87 8.16 18.41
CA ASN A 311 9.62 9.32 17.94
C ASN A 311 8.98 10.18 16.84
N ALA A 312 8.81 11.40 17.18
CA ALA A 312 8.59 12.69 16.56
C ALA A 312 9.03 12.94 15.09
N GLN A 313 9.32 11.91 14.28
CA GLN A 313 9.76 12.10 12.89
C GLN A 313 8.61 12.11 11.88
N ILE A 314 7.47 11.48 12.18
CA ILE A 314 6.29 11.51 11.28
C ILE A 314 5.55 12.86 11.34
N THR A 315 5.71 13.62 12.42
CA THR A 315 5.10 14.95 12.56
C THR A 315 5.87 16.04 11.80
N ARG A 316 6.98 15.72 11.15
CA ARG A 316 7.79 16.66 10.36
C ARG A 316 7.80 16.35 8.85
N LEU A 317 7.07 15.31 8.43
CA LEU A 317 6.67 15.05 7.07
C LEU A 317 5.17 15.41 6.93
#